data_9c6b2270ca25d7640c8baf67a161cfee
#
_entry.id   9c6b2270ca25d7640c8baf67a161cfee
#
_cell.length_a   1.000
_cell.length_b   1.000
_cell.length_c   1.000
_cell.angle_alpha   90.00
_cell.angle_beta   90.00
_cell.angle_gamma   90.00
#
_symmetry.space_group_name_H-M   'P 1'
#
loop_
_entity.id
_entity.type
_entity.pdbx_description
1 polymer ?
#
loop_
_entity_poly.entity_id
_entity_poly.type
_entity_poly.pdbx_seq_one_letter_code
_entity_poly.pdbx_strand_id
1 'polypeptide(L)'
;KLRINEAKGLKKVLAVLGTFTLLSLSGCGQEQTAETDSSVQATTELASEAVVEETTEAAAEEHLDYGNQDEWTFESGEMQSPINIETGAAEAMVEDGSLTLDYAEEIIDVVDNGHSIEMEDGGQATIAGRSFELTQFHLHSPSEHTLDGEYFPIELHFVHKAQDGRLAVIAVFFKEGTENAAFQSILDDVKANEESTVASGLSLNVAELLPANKSYYHYLGSLTTPPLTENVEWYVMANPVEVSAEQIAAFNEYYQGNNREVQPLGERSVLKYEE
;
A
#
# COMPACT_ATOMS: atom_id res chain seq x y z
N LYS A 1 25.91 15.26 6.83
CA LYS A 1 26.23 14.18 7.82
C LYS A 1 25.12 14.19 8.85
N LEU A 2 23.98 13.64 8.52
CA LEU A 2 22.93 13.39 9.48
C LEU A 2 23.37 12.25 10.41
N ARG A 3 23.15 12.45 11.69
CA ARG A 3 23.33 11.40 12.69
C ARG A 3 22.08 10.52 12.65
N ILE A 4 22.27 9.26 12.34
CA ILE A 4 21.26 8.22 12.56
C ILE A 4 21.05 8.15 14.08
N ASN A 5 19.91 8.61 14.56
CA ASN A 5 19.48 8.36 15.93
C ASN A 5 18.61 7.11 15.93
N GLU A 6 19.10 6.06 16.56
CA GLU A 6 18.28 4.89 16.88
C GLU A 6 17.13 5.32 17.81
N ALA A 7 15.99 5.62 17.27
CA ALA A 7 14.78 5.90 18.03
C ALA A 7 14.07 4.58 18.37
N LYS A 8 14.11 4.24 19.64
CA LYS A 8 13.39 3.12 20.24
C LYS A 8 11.88 3.37 20.14
N GLY A 9 11.24 2.75 19.16
CA GLY A 9 9.79 2.74 19.02
C GLY A 9 9.13 1.95 20.15
N LEU A 10 8.63 2.63 21.18
CA LEU A 10 7.82 2.03 22.24
C LEU A 10 6.34 2.25 21.91
N LYS A 11 5.75 1.34 21.15
CA LYS A 11 4.31 1.35 20.90
C LYS A 11 3.55 1.13 22.20
N LYS A 12 2.84 2.16 22.68
CA LYS A 12 1.87 2.03 23.77
C LYS A 12 0.58 1.45 23.23
N VAL A 13 0.36 0.16 23.46
CA VAL A 13 -0.95 -0.48 23.26
C VAL A 13 -1.91 0.05 24.32
N LEU A 14 -2.92 0.78 23.89
CA LEU A 14 -4.03 1.20 24.76
C LEU A 14 -5.02 0.04 24.88
N ALA A 15 -4.91 -0.74 25.96
CA ALA A 15 -5.89 -1.79 26.27
C ALA A 15 -7.18 -1.16 26.80
N VAL A 16 -8.24 -1.18 26.00
CA VAL A 16 -9.58 -0.87 26.46
C VAL A 16 -10.15 -2.11 27.17
N LEU A 17 -10.16 -2.11 28.50
CA LEU A 17 -10.88 -3.10 29.29
C LEU A 17 -12.38 -2.83 29.21
N GLY A 18 -13.09 -3.59 28.38
CA GLY A 18 -14.54 -3.67 28.41
C GLY A 18 -15.00 -4.62 29.50
N THR A 19 -15.56 -4.11 30.58
CA THR A 19 -16.22 -4.89 31.63
C THR A 19 -17.55 -5.40 31.12
N PHE A 20 -17.64 -6.72 30.89
CA PHE A 20 -18.93 -7.42 30.68
C PHE A 20 -19.54 -7.77 32.02
N THR A 21 -20.66 -7.15 32.32
CA THR A 21 -21.50 -7.49 33.48
C THR A 21 -22.43 -8.65 33.08
N LEU A 22 -22.25 -9.82 33.68
CA LEU A 22 -23.20 -10.93 33.57
C LEU A 22 -24.42 -10.64 34.45
N LEU A 23 -25.61 -10.54 33.84
CA LEU A 23 -26.88 -10.62 34.54
C LEU A 23 -27.33 -12.07 34.49
N SER A 24 -27.39 -12.73 35.65
CA SER A 24 -28.02 -14.03 35.88
C SER A 24 -29.51 -13.80 36.10
N LEU A 25 -30.35 -14.46 35.29
CA LEU A 25 -31.78 -14.60 35.56
C LEU A 25 -32.09 -16.09 35.78
N SER A 26 -32.42 -16.40 37.02
CA SER A 26 -33.01 -17.68 37.45
C SER A 26 -34.48 -17.72 37.04
N GLY A 27 -34.91 -18.82 36.45
CA GLY A 27 -36.32 -19.12 36.19
C GLY A 27 -36.57 -20.63 36.30
N CYS A 28 -37.29 -21.03 37.32
CA CYS A 28 -37.69 -22.38 37.73
C CYS A 28 -38.89 -22.86 36.89
N GLY A 29 -39.03 -24.20 36.64
CA GLY A 29 -40.29 -24.77 36.14
C GLY A 29 -40.11 -26.20 35.60
N GLN A 30 -40.33 -27.09 36.41
CA GLN A 30 -40.83 -28.48 36.53
C GLN A 30 -41.30 -29.28 35.28
N GLU A 31 -40.78 -30.55 35.28
CA GLU A 31 -41.40 -31.91 35.16
C GLU A 31 -42.21 -32.26 33.90
N GLN A 32 -41.88 -33.36 33.21
CA GLN A 32 -42.24 -34.76 33.47
C GLN A 32 -41.79 -35.71 32.34
N THR A 33 -41.12 -36.77 32.77
CA THR A 33 -41.11 -38.21 32.37
C THR A 33 -41.50 -38.66 30.97
N ALA A 34 -40.63 -39.50 30.34
CA ALA A 34 -40.86 -40.91 30.06
C ALA A 34 -39.65 -41.58 29.40
N GLU A 35 -39.38 -42.77 29.87
CA GLU A 35 -38.30 -43.70 29.47
C GLU A 35 -38.41 -44.19 28.03
N THR A 36 -37.29 -44.47 27.37
CA THR A 36 -36.95 -45.83 26.89
C THR A 36 -35.50 -45.88 26.38
N ASP A 37 -34.83 -46.85 26.90
CA ASP A 37 -33.60 -47.54 26.63
C ASP A 37 -33.21 -47.67 25.15
N SER A 38 -31.94 -47.37 24.81
CA SER A 38 -31.07 -48.24 24.02
C SER A 38 -29.62 -47.72 23.98
N SER A 39 -28.75 -48.53 24.50
CA SER A 39 -27.31 -48.45 24.53
C SER A 39 -26.67 -48.36 23.14
N VAL A 40 -25.83 -47.36 22.91
CA VAL A 40 -24.64 -47.48 22.04
C VAL A 40 -23.51 -46.63 22.65
N GLN A 41 -22.48 -47.31 23.09
CA GLN A 41 -21.21 -46.70 23.48
C GLN A 41 -20.55 -46.08 22.24
N ALA A 42 -20.31 -44.78 22.28
CA ALA A 42 -19.38 -44.11 21.41
C ALA A 42 -18.32 -43.45 22.27
N THR A 43 -17.11 -43.91 22.10
CA THR A 43 -15.88 -43.41 22.68
C THR A 43 -15.67 -41.94 22.30
N THR A 44 -15.61 -41.12 23.32
CA THR A 44 -15.26 -39.68 23.16
C THR A 44 -13.74 -39.58 23.03
N GLU A 45 -13.25 -39.40 21.83
CA GLU A 45 -11.89 -38.93 21.57
C GLU A 45 -11.85 -37.40 21.82
N LEU A 46 -11.08 -37.01 22.81
CA LEU A 46 -10.74 -35.60 23.10
C LEU A 46 -9.87 -35.10 21.98
N ALA A 47 -10.46 -34.33 21.07
CA ALA A 47 -9.69 -33.49 20.17
C ALA A 47 -9.08 -32.31 20.97
N SER A 48 -7.78 -32.36 21.16
CA SER A 48 -6.98 -31.26 21.66
C SER A 48 -7.04 -30.14 20.64
N GLU A 49 -7.72 -29.06 20.97
CA GLU A 49 -7.59 -27.79 20.24
C GLU A 49 -6.15 -27.28 20.43
N ALA A 50 -5.36 -27.36 19.38
CA ALA A 50 -4.10 -26.66 19.29
C ALA A 50 -4.41 -25.16 19.14
N VAL A 51 -4.22 -24.42 20.22
CA VAL A 51 -4.12 -22.97 20.17
C VAL A 51 -2.87 -22.65 19.36
N VAL A 52 -3.05 -22.20 18.13
CA VAL A 52 -1.96 -21.58 17.37
C VAL A 52 -1.74 -20.22 18.01
N GLU A 53 -0.73 -20.10 18.85
CA GLU A 53 -0.18 -18.81 19.23
C GLU A 53 0.38 -18.18 17.95
N GLU A 54 -0.34 -17.19 17.46
CA GLU A 54 0.15 -16.27 16.44
C GLU A 54 1.25 -15.41 17.10
N THR A 55 2.49 -15.89 17.00
CA THR A 55 3.65 -15.08 17.36
C THR A 55 3.76 -13.98 16.32
N THR A 56 3.18 -12.82 16.63
CA THR A 56 3.58 -11.57 15.99
C THR A 56 5.02 -11.27 16.40
N GLU A 57 6.00 -11.86 15.71
CA GLU A 57 7.34 -11.31 15.66
C GLU A 57 7.19 -9.92 15.04
N ALA A 58 7.44 -8.90 15.84
CA ALA A 58 7.70 -7.57 15.32
C ALA A 58 8.95 -7.71 14.44
N ALA A 59 8.74 -7.74 13.12
CA ALA A 59 9.84 -7.63 12.17
C ALA A 59 10.59 -6.35 12.53
N ALA A 60 11.85 -6.48 12.87
CA ALA A 60 12.75 -5.35 12.91
C ALA A 60 12.67 -4.70 11.52
N GLU A 61 12.45 -3.39 11.48
CA GLU A 61 12.46 -2.62 10.25
C GLU A 61 13.87 -2.78 9.65
N GLU A 62 14.06 -3.75 8.77
CA GLU A 62 15.30 -3.91 8.01
C GLU A 62 15.33 -2.76 7.02
N HIS A 63 16.30 -1.88 7.18
CA HIS A 63 16.59 -0.82 6.23
C HIS A 63 16.87 -1.47 4.87
N LEU A 64 16.01 -1.22 3.87
CA LEU A 64 16.18 -1.75 2.52
C LEU A 64 17.43 -1.15 1.87
N ASP A 65 18.37 -2.01 1.47
CA ASP A 65 19.56 -1.61 0.73
C ASP A 65 19.26 -1.60 -0.79
N TYR A 66 18.87 -0.44 -1.30
CA TYR A 66 18.64 -0.25 -2.74
C TYR A 66 19.93 -0.31 -3.58
N GLY A 67 21.10 -0.25 -2.96
CA GLY A 67 22.39 -0.44 -3.60
C GLY A 67 22.75 -1.91 -3.85
N ASN A 68 22.02 -2.86 -3.25
CA ASN A 68 22.30 -4.29 -3.30
C ASN A 68 21.02 -5.11 -3.50
N GLN A 69 20.23 -4.79 -4.52
CA GLN A 69 18.94 -5.41 -4.80
C GLN A 69 19.03 -6.89 -5.17
N ASP A 70 20.17 -7.37 -5.61
CA ASP A 70 20.44 -8.79 -5.89
C ASP A 70 20.35 -9.68 -4.63
N GLU A 71 20.48 -9.09 -3.43
CA GLU A 71 20.35 -9.80 -2.16
C GLU A 71 18.91 -9.82 -1.63
N TRP A 72 17.99 -9.10 -2.28
CA TRP A 72 16.61 -9.10 -1.86
C TRP A 72 15.98 -10.48 -2.04
N THR A 73 15.27 -10.94 -1.02
CA THR A 73 14.54 -12.21 -1.08
C THR A 73 13.13 -11.98 -1.62
N PHE A 74 12.67 -12.86 -2.50
CA PHE A 74 11.32 -12.85 -3.03
C PHE A 74 10.72 -14.25 -3.06
N GLU A 75 9.40 -14.33 -2.98
CA GLU A 75 8.71 -15.61 -2.85
C GLU A 75 8.81 -16.46 -4.11
N SER A 76 8.62 -15.88 -5.29
CA SER A 76 8.84 -16.53 -6.61
C SER A 76 8.29 -15.68 -7.77
N GLY A 77 8.69 -16.03 -8.97
CA GLY A 77 8.05 -15.64 -10.21
C GLY A 77 8.88 -14.68 -11.06
N GLU A 78 8.40 -14.53 -12.29
CA GLU A 78 9.03 -13.70 -13.32
C GLU A 78 8.18 -12.47 -13.67
N MET A 79 7.00 -12.32 -13.02
CA MET A 79 6.11 -11.17 -13.24
C MET A 79 6.42 -10.03 -12.29
N GLN A 80 7.66 -9.60 -12.29
CA GLN A 80 8.16 -8.59 -11.36
C GLN A 80 7.89 -7.16 -11.85
N SER A 81 7.84 -6.20 -10.90
CA SER A 81 7.73 -4.76 -11.08
C SER A 81 8.95 -4.05 -10.45
N PRO A 82 9.28 -2.82 -10.89
CA PRO A 82 8.68 -2.06 -11.99
C PRO A 82 9.11 -2.57 -13.37
N ILE A 83 8.54 -2.00 -14.45
CA ILE A 83 8.92 -2.33 -15.83
C ILE A 83 9.21 -1.07 -16.65
N ASN A 84 9.90 -1.22 -17.78
CA ASN A 84 9.87 -0.22 -18.84
C ASN A 84 8.59 -0.37 -19.66
N ILE A 85 7.82 0.69 -19.78
CA ILE A 85 6.62 0.76 -20.61
C ILE A 85 6.99 1.35 -21.97
N GLU A 86 6.99 0.51 -23.01
CA GLU A 86 7.14 0.97 -24.39
C GLU A 86 5.78 1.46 -24.88
N THR A 87 5.62 2.79 -24.93
CA THR A 87 4.31 3.42 -25.21
C THR A 87 3.75 3.06 -26.58
N GLY A 88 4.63 2.85 -27.57
CA GLY A 88 4.26 2.44 -28.92
C GLY A 88 3.90 0.95 -29.05
N ALA A 89 4.22 0.11 -28.07
CA ALA A 89 3.93 -1.32 -28.06
C ALA A 89 2.69 -1.67 -27.21
N ALA A 90 2.19 -0.73 -26.42
CA ALA A 90 1.02 -0.96 -25.56
C ALA A 90 -0.24 -1.20 -26.41
N GLU A 91 -0.98 -2.25 -26.05
CA GLU A 91 -2.21 -2.65 -26.73
C GLU A 91 -3.40 -1.84 -26.19
N ALA A 92 -4.32 -1.41 -27.06
CA ALA A 92 -5.49 -0.68 -26.61
C ALA A 92 -6.39 -1.57 -25.73
N MET A 93 -6.81 -1.06 -24.58
CA MET A 93 -7.80 -1.73 -23.73
C MET A 93 -9.15 -1.75 -24.43
N VAL A 94 -9.79 -2.91 -24.51
CA VAL A 94 -11.07 -3.11 -25.22
C VAL A 94 -12.26 -2.86 -24.28
N GLU A 95 -12.08 -3.10 -22.99
CA GLU A 95 -13.11 -2.95 -21.98
C GLU A 95 -13.06 -1.56 -21.33
N ASP A 96 -14.16 -1.19 -20.66
CA ASP A 96 -14.20 0.05 -19.87
C ASP A 96 -13.21 -0.05 -18.71
N GLY A 97 -12.15 0.72 -18.80
CA GLY A 97 -11.09 0.84 -17.80
C GLY A 97 -11.24 2.07 -16.91
N SER A 98 -12.41 2.70 -16.85
CA SER A 98 -12.61 3.93 -16.09
C SER A 98 -12.22 3.81 -14.62
N LEU A 99 -11.63 4.89 -14.10
CA LEU A 99 -11.25 5.03 -12.70
C LEU A 99 -12.18 6.03 -12.02
N THR A 100 -12.73 5.63 -10.86
CA THR A 100 -13.39 6.55 -9.93
C THR A 100 -12.64 6.50 -8.62
N LEU A 101 -12.05 7.62 -8.23
CA LEU A 101 -11.18 7.75 -7.06
C LEU A 101 -11.84 8.72 -6.08
N ASP A 102 -12.16 8.22 -4.88
CA ASP A 102 -12.80 8.97 -3.80
C ASP A 102 -11.96 8.78 -2.53
N TYR A 103 -10.86 9.51 -2.48
CA TYR A 103 -9.90 9.46 -1.39
C TYR A 103 -10.25 10.47 -0.30
N ALA A 104 -9.85 10.18 0.94
CA ALA A 104 -10.04 11.09 2.04
C ALA A 104 -9.23 12.38 1.85
N GLU A 105 -9.70 13.47 2.43
CA GLU A 105 -8.95 14.74 2.48
C GLU A 105 -8.11 14.86 3.76
N GLU A 106 -8.25 13.92 4.67
CA GLU A 106 -7.54 13.90 5.95
C GLU A 106 -6.60 12.69 5.99
N ILE A 107 -5.32 12.97 5.89
CA ILE A 107 -4.26 11.96 6.01
C ILE A 107 -4.12 11.58 7.48
N ILE A 108 -4.14 10.29 7.77
CA ILE A 108 -4.09 9.77 9.13
C ILE A 108 -2.71 10.01 9.73
N ASP A 109 -1.68 9.69 8.98
CA ASP A 109 -0.29 9.89 9.38
C ASP A 109 0.63 10.06 8.18
N VAL A 110 1.75 10.75 8.39
CA VAL A 110 2.87 10.84 7.44
C VAL A 110 4.08 10.26 8.13
N VAL A 111 4.59 9.16 7.57
CA VAL A 111 5.63 8.34 8.20
C VAL A 111 6.86 8.28 7.31
N ASP A 112 8.03 8.59 7.88
CA ASP A 112 9.31 8.16 7.31
C ASP A 112 9.57 6.72 7.79
N ASN A 113 9.34 5.75 6.89
CA ASN A 113 9.47 4.33 7.22
C ASN A 113 10.91 3.79 7.00
N GLY A 114 11.89 4.67 6.77
CA GLY A 114 13.30 4.32 6.58
C GLY A 114 13.68 3.98 5.14
N HIS A 115 12.71 3.88 4.23
CA HIS A 115 12.94 3.66 2.80
C HIS A 115 12.00 4.48 1.90
N SER A 116 10.98 5.12 2.45
CA SER A 116 10.10 6.07 1.74
C SER A 116 9.38 6.98 2.71
N ILE A 117 8.84 8.09 2.21
CA ILE A 117 7.79 8.86 2.88
C ILE A 117 6.45 8.23 2.51
N GLU A 118 5.76 7.72 3.51
CA GLU A 118 4.47 7.04 3.39
C GLU A 118 3.38 7.88 4.05
N MET A 119 2.27 8.06 3.36
CA MET A 119 1.05 8.69 3.86
C MET A 119 0.01 7.60 4.11
N GLU A 120 -0.32 7.36 5.38
CA GLU A 120 -1.45 6.52 5.75
C GLU A 120 -2.75 7.28 5.45
N ASP A 121 -3.53 6.75 4.53
CA ASP A 121 -4.78 7.37 4.06
C ASP A 121 -5.87 6.31 3.91
N GLY A 122 -7.08 6.77 3.73
CA GLY A 122 -8.26 5.96 3.46
C GLY A 122 -9.03 6.48 2.25
N GLY A 123 -10.04 5.73 1.86
CA GLY A 123 -10.90 6.08 0.74
C GLY A 123 -11.20 4.89 -0.14
N GLN A 124 -12.00 5.15 -1.17
CA GLN A 124 -12.49 4.12 -2.07
C GLN A 124 -12.01 4.40 -3.49
N ALA A 125 -11.68 3.34 -4.20
CA ALA A 125 -11.43 3.38 -5.63
C ALA A 125 -12.30 2.35 -6.35
N THR A 126 -12.93 2.76 -7.45
CA THR A 126 -13.50 1.81 -8.41
C THR A 126 -12.60 1.80 -9.62
N ILE A 127 -11.95 0.66 -9.86
CA ILE A 127 -10.98 0.45 -10.92
C ILE A 127 -11.52 -0.61 -11.86
N ALA A 128 -11.80 -0.25 -13.11
CA ALA A 128 -12.40 -1.16 -14.09
C ALA A 128 -13.62 -1.92 -13.52
N GLY A 129 -14.52 -1.19 -12.85
CA GLY A 129 -15.76 -1.73 -12.26
C GLY A 129 -15.59 -2.54 -10.97
N ARG A 130 -14.38 -2.61 -10.39
CA ARG A 130 -14.09 -3.35 -9.14
C ARG A 130 -13.74 -2.40 -8.02
N SER A 131 -14.26 -2.67 -6.80
CA SER A 131 -14.05 -1.84 -5.61
C SER A 131 -12.77 -2.22 -4.88
N PHE A 132 -12.02 -1.20 -4.49
CA PHE A 132 -10.81 -1.29 -3.68
C PHE A 132 -10.84 -0.23 -2.59
N GLU A 133 -10.10 -0.46 -1.52
CA GLU A 133 -9.84 0.53 -0.45
C GLU A 133 -8.40 1.02 -0.60
N LEU A 134 -8.19 2.32 -0.54
CA LEU A 134 -6.84 2.90 -0.43
C LEU A 134 -6.30 2.58 0.97
N THR A 135 -5.08 2.11 1.04
CA THR A 135 -4.41 1.78 2.31
C THR A 135 -3.33 2.77 2.67
N GLN A 136 -2.56 3.22 1.69
CA GLN A 136 -1.49 4.19 1.84
C GLN A 136 -1.02 4.66 0.46
N PHE A 137 -0.24 5.73 0.42
CA PHE A 137 0.52 6.12 -0.74
C PHE A 137 1.93 6.58 -0.34
N HIS A 138 2.91 6.38 -1.22
CA HIS A 138 4.32 6.65 -0.94
C HIS A 138 5.10 7.05 -2.20
N LEU A 139 6.30 7.56 -2.01
CA LEU A 139 7.08 8.25 -3.03
C LEU A 139 8.44 7.58 -3.28
N HIS A 140 8.84 7.55 -4.54
CA HIS A 140 10.14 7.10 -5.02
C HIS A 140 10.85 8.19 -5.83
N SER A 141 12.18 8.34 -5.66
CA SER A 141 13.03 9.23 -6.45
C SER A 141 14.36 8.54 -6.80
N PRO A 142 14.66 8.41 -8.12
CA PRO A 142 13.81 8.67 -9.28
C PRO A 142 12.60 7.71 -9.35
N SER A 143 11.80 7.79 -10.42
CA SER A 143 10.70 6.87 -10.66
C SER A 143 11.18 5.40 -10.70
N GLU A 144 10.31 4.47 -10.36
CA GLU A 144 10.58 3.04 -10.50
C GLU A 144 10.29 2.57 -11.92
N HIS A 145 9.11 2.93 -12.47
CA HIS A 145 8.82 2.69 -13.88
C HIS A 145 9.54 3.68 -14.80
N THR A 146 9.72 3.24 -16.04
CA THR A 146 10.17 4.11 -17.13
C THR A 146 9.14 4.12 -18.26
N LEU A 147 9.03 5.26 -18.96
CA LEU A 147 8.32 5.35 -20.22
C LEU A 147 9.35 5.48 -21.34
N ASP A 148 9.33 4.57 -22.30
CA ASP A 148 10.26 4.52 -23.44
C ASP A 148 11.74 4.59 -23.00
N GLY A 149 12.06 4.05 -21.82
CA GLY A 149 13.39 4.01 -21.23
C GLY A 149 13.80 5.25 -20.41
N GLU A 150 12.92 6.25 -20.28
CA GLU A 150 13.21 7.47 -19.55
C GLU A 150 12.58 7.46 -18.16
N TYR A 151 13.37 7.81 -17.14
CA TYR A 151 12.92 8.00 -15.77
C TYR A 151 12.30 9.39 -15.56
N PHE A 152 11.37 9.48 -14.63
CA PHE A 152 10.85 10.72 -14.09
C PHE A 152 11.55 11.08 -12.77
N PRO A 153 11.57 12.36 -12.37
CA PRO A 153 12.17 12.76 -11.09
C PRO A 153 11.57 12.08 -9.88
N ILE A 154 10.25 11.85 -9.86
CA ILE A 154 9.53 11.25 -8.75
C ILE A 154 8.38 10.38 -9.30
N GLU A 155 8.07 9.29 -8.60
CA GLU A 155 6.88 8.47 -8.82
C GLU A 155 6.15 8.26 -7.50
N LEU A 156 4.83 8.42 -7.53
CA LEU A 156 3.94 8.22 -6.39
C LEU A 156 3.12 6.95 -6.61
N HIS A 157 3.05 6.08 -5.62
CA HIS A 157 2.26 4.86 -5.64
C HIS A 157 1.09 4.96 -4.67
N PHE A 158 -0.15 4.86 -5.17
CA PHE A 158 -1.35 4.67 -4.35
C PHE A 158 -1.64 3.18 -4.26
N VAL A 159 -1.48 2.60 -3.08
CA VAL A 159 -1.65 1.17 -2.82
C VAL A 159 -3.07 0.87 -2.35
N HIS A 160 -3.76 0.02 -3.09
CA HIS A 160 -5.14 -0.35 -2.84
C HIS A 160 -5.28 -1.83 -2.57
N LYS A 161 -6.28 -2.18 -1.76
CA LYS A 161 -6.60 -3.56 -1.43
C LYS A 161 -8.09 -3.85 -1.63
N ALA A 162 -8.40 -4.91 -2.36
CA ALA A 162 -9.75 -5.43 -2.48
C ALA A 162 -10.11 -6.30 -1.27
N GLN A 163 -11.41 -6.53 -1.05
CA GLN A 163 -11.91 -7.37 0.05
C GLN A 163 -11.37 -8.80 0.01
N ASP A 164 -11.06 -9.32 -1.18
CA ASP A 164 -10.48 -10.66 -1.37
C ASP A 164 -8.95 -10.70 -1.24
N GLY A 165 -8.33 -9.58 -0.88
CA GLY A 165 -6.90 -9.45 -0.64
C GLY A 165 -6.05 -9.10 -1.87
N ARG A 166 -6.65 -8.99 -3.08
CA ARG A 166 -5.93 -8.51 -4.26
C ARG A 166 -5.43 -7.08 -4.07
N LEU A 167 -4.24 -6.82 -4.60
CA LEU A 167 -3.62 -5.51 -4.58
C LEU A 167 -3.72 -4.85 -5.97
N ALA A 168 -3.96 -3.54 -5.95
CA ALA A 168 -3.87 -2.69 -7.12
C ALA A 168 -3.08 -1.44 -6.77
N VAL A 169 -2.15 -1.05 -7.62
CA VAL A 169 -1.35 0.15 -7.44
C VAL A 169 -1.60 1.12 -8.59
N ILE A 170 -1.99 2.34 -8.25
CA ILE A 170 -2.02 3.46 -9.19
C ILE A 170 -0.71 4.21 -9.05
N ALA A 171 0.08 4.28 -10.12
CA ALA A 171 1.35 4.99 -10.15
C ALA A 171 1.21 6.30 -10.91
N VAL A 172 1.76 7.38 -10.35
CA VAL A 172 1.74 8.73 -10.93
C VAL A 172 3.15 9.26 -11.04
N PHE A 173 3.56 9.60 -12.25
CA PHE A 173 4.83 10.28 -12.48
C PHE A 173 4.73 11.77 -12.16
N PHE A 174 5.79 12.29 -11.58
CA PHE A 174 5.98 13.73 -11.42
C PHE A 174 7.14 14.21 -12.30
N LYS A 175 6.93 15.32 -12.96
CA LYS A 175 7.94 16.00 -13.78
C LYS A 175 8.19 17.40 -13.26
N GLU A 176 9.36 17.97 -13.60
CA GLU A 176 9.65 19.36 -13.31
C GLU A 176 8.67 20.29 -14.06
N GLY A 177 8.12 21.28 -13.35
CA GLY A 177 7.18 22.25 -13.88
C GLY A 177 6.70 23.23 -12.82
N THR A 178 5.39 23.41 -12.76
CA THR A 178 4.73 24.29 -11.79
C THR A 178 4.73 23.66 -10.40
N GLU A 179 4.91 24.47 -9.35
CA GLU A 179 4.76 24.06 -7.96
C GLU A 179 3.39 23.39 -7.72
N ASN A 180 3.40 22.27 -6.99
CA ASN A 180 2.20 21.55 -6.57
C ASN A 180 1.94 21.80 -5.08
N ALA A 181 0.79 22.37 -4.76
CA ALA A 181 0.46 22.77 -3.40
C ALA A 181 0.25 21.56 -2.47
N ALA A 182 -0.35 20.48 -2.97
CA ALA A 182 -0.54 19.25 -2.19
C ALA A 182 0.81 18.58 -1.89
N PHE A 183 1.70 18.51 -2.89
CA PHE A 183 3.05 17.98 -2.69
C PHE A 183 3.86 18.83 -1.69
N GLN A 184 3.71 20.17 -1.74
CA GLN A 184 4.35 21.06 -0.77
C GLN A 184 3.86 20.79 0.66
N SER A 185 2.55 20.55 0.83
CA SER A 185 1.98 20.26 2.15
C SER A 185 2.56 18.98 2.76
N ILE A 186 2.84 17.96 1.95
CA ILE A 186 3.52 16.73 2.39
C ILE A 186 4.95 17.06 2.85
N LEU A 187 5.72 17.80 2.06
CA LEU A 187 7.09 18.16 2.42
C LEU A 187 7.16 18.99 3.70
N ASP A 188 6.24 19.92 3.86
CA ASP A 188 6.16 20.77 5.06
C ASP A 188 5.81 19.96 6.29
N ASP A 189 4.89 18.98 6.17
CA ASP A 189 4.48 18.10 7.25
C ASP A 189 5.63 17.18 7.69
N VAL A 190 6.29 16.50 6.75
CA VAL A 190 7.46 15.66 7.03
C VAL A 190 8.51 16.46 7.79
N LYS A 191 8.82 17.66 7.33
CA LYS A 191 9.81 18.55 7.96
C LYS A 191 9.38 18.99 9.35
N ALA A 192 8.09 19.26 9.56
CA ALA A 192 7.58 19.70 10.86
C ALA A 192 7.54 18.55 11.89
N ASN A 193 7.43 17.31 11.43
CA ASN A 193 7.18 16.14 12.26
C ASN A 193 8.34 15.14 12.30
N GLU A 194 9.53 15.45 11.78
CA GLU A 194 10.73 14.58 11.75
C GLU A 194 11.05 13.87 13.08
N GLU A 195 10.72 14.49 14.21
CA GLU A 195 10.94 13.94 15.56
C GLU A 195 9.63 13.62 16.29
N SER A 196 8.47 13.73 15.61
CA SER A 196 7.17 13.53 16.22
C SER A 196 6.84 12.04 16.34
N THR A 197 6.20 11.66 17.43
CA THR A 197 5.62 10.33 17.64
C THR A 197 4.09 10.36 17.61
N VAL A 198 3.53 11.48 17.19
CA VAL A 198 2.08 11.71 17.11
C VAL A 198 1.70 11.80 15.65
N ALA A 199 0.64 11.10 15.27
CA ALA A 199 0.08 11.16 13.92
C ALA A 199 -0.14 12.61 13.46
N SER A 200 0.21 12.91 12.23
CA SER A 200 0.26 14.29 11.74
C SER A 200 -1.15 14.90 11.56
N GLY A 201 -2.12 14.10 11.11
CA GLY A 201 -3.47 14.58 10.80
C GLY A 201 -3.46 15.66 9.72
N LEU A 202 -2.61 15.50 8.71
CA LEU A 202 -2.46 16.44 7.59
C LEU A 202 -3.78 16.53 6.80
N SER A 203 -4.27 17.74 6.54
CA SER A 203 -5.36 17.96 5.58
C SER A 203 -4.78 18.20 4.19
N LEU A 204 -5.13 17.35 3.23
CA LEU A 204 -4.55 17.31 1.90
C LEU A 204 -5.63 17.08 0.84
N ASN A 205 -5.61 17.88 -0.22
CA ASN A 205 -6.42 17.57 -1.41
C ASN A 205 -5.66 16.54 -2.29
N VAL A 206 -5.85 15.28 -2.01
CA VAL A 206 -5.18 14.16 -2.71
C VAL A 206 -5.44 14.20 -4.22
N ALA A 207 -6.56 14.77 -4.67
CA ALA A 207 -6.86 14.90 -6.10
C ALA A 207 -5.83 15.78 -6.86
N GLU A 208 -5.11 16.69 -6.18
CA GLU A 208 -4.05 17.51 -6.78
C GLU A 208 -2.75 16.73 -7.07
N LEU A 209 -2.63 15.53 -6.49
CA LEU A 209 -1.53 14.59 -6.78
C LEU A 209 -1.83 13.69 -7.98
N LEU A 210 -3.02 13.79 -8.58
CA LEU A 210 -3.47 12.98 -9.70
C LEU A 210 -3.55 13.83 -10.97
N PRO A 211 -3.24 13.26 -12.16
CA PRO A 211 -3.43 13.98 -13.42
C PRO A 211 -4.92 14.19 -13.71
N ALA A 212 -5.25 15.31 -14.37
CA ALA A 212 -6.63 15.59 -14.76
C ALA A 212 -7.19 14.55 -15.74
N ASN A 213 -6.40 14.13 -16.75
CA ASN A 213 -6.72 13.04 -17.66
C ASN A 213 -6.15 11.74 -17.08
N LYS A 214 -7.01 10.77 -16.83
CA LYS A 214 -6.70 9.50 -16.17
C LYS A 214 -6.44 8.34 -17.13
N SER A 215 -5.93 8.64 -18.33
CA SER A 215 -5.39 7.59 -19.22
C SER A 215 -4.21 6.90 -18.53
N TYR A 216 -4.09 5.58 -18.67
CA TYR A 216 -3.05 4.81 -18.00
C TYR A 216 -2.59 3.61 -18.81
N TYR A 217 -1.45 3.06 -18.40
CA TYR A 217 -0.95 1.74 -18.81
C TYR A 217 -1.25 0.73 -17.71
N HIS A 218 -1.70 -0.45 -18.10
CA HIS A 218 -2.06 -1.53 -17.18
C HIS A 218 -1.28 -2.80 -17.49
N TYR A 219 -0.74 -3.43 -16.43
CA TYR A 219 -0.11 -4.73 -16.50
C TYR A 219 -0.19 -5.46 -15.15
N LEU A 220 0.04 -6.78 -15.16
CA LEU A 220 0.18 -7.57 -13.92
C LEU A 220 1.64 -7.68 -13.53
N GLY A 221 1.94 -7.38 -12.27
CA GLY A 221 3.28 -7.37 -11.74
C GLY A 221 3.36 -7.80 -10.29
N SER A 222 4.28 -7.18 -9.55
CA SER A 222 4.57 -7.47 -8.14
C SER A 222 4.61 -6.20 -7.29
N LEU A 223 4.75 -6.36 -5.97
CA LEU A 223 5.30 -5.30 -5.12
C LEU A 223 6.74 -5.00 -5.56
N THR A 224 7.20 -3.78 -5.32
CA THR A 224 8.57 -3.33 -5.65
C THR A 224 9.52 -3.40 -4.47
N THR A 225 8.99 -3.75 -3.28
CA THR A 225 9.76 -4.00 -2.06
C THR A 225 9.59 -5.45 -1.60
N PRO A 226 10.55 -6.06 -0.91
CA PRO A 226 10.43 -7.39 -0.35
C PRO A 226 9.13 -7.57 0.49
N PRO A 227 8.46 -8.72 0.36
CA PRO A 227 8.89 -9.96 -0.28
C PRO A 227 8.64 -10.04 -1.79
N LEU A 228 8.36 -8.94 -2.49
CA LEU A 228 8.19 -8.85 -3.94
C LEU A 228 7.02 -9.71 -4.48
N THR A 229 5.98 -9.84 -3.68
CA THR A 229 4.79 -10.66 -3.97
C THR A 229 4.14 -10.27 -5.28
N GLU A 230 3.89 -11.26 -6.14
CA GLU A 230 3.24 -11.08 -7.44
C GLU A 230 1.71 -10.97 -7.36
N ASN A 231 1.06 -10.88 -8.50
CA ASN A 231 -0.38 -10.65 -8.68
C ASN A 231 -0.86 -9.27 -8.20
N VAL A 232 -0.01 -8.28 -8.35
CA VAL A 232 -0.35 -6.87 -8.17
C VAL A 232 -0.79 -6.28 -9.51
N GLU A 233 -1.95 -5.64 -9.54
CA GLU A 233 -2.46 -4.94 -10.72
C GLU A 233 -1.89 -3.52 -10.74
N TRP A 234 -1.11 -3.18 -11.76
CA TRP A 234 -0.52 -1.87 -11.94
C TRP A 234 -1.34 -1.02 -12.92
N TYR A 235 -1.58 0.22 -12.54
CA TYR A 235 -2.25 1.26 -13.33
C TYR A 235 -1.33 2.50 -13.35
N VAL A 236 -0.42 2.56 -14.33
CA VAL A 236 0.59 3.62 -14.43
C VAL A 236 0.03 4.77 -15.26
N MET A 237 -0.21 5.93 -14.64
CA MET A 237 -0.79 7.09 -15.30
C MET A 237 0.07 7.55 -16.47
N ALA A 238 -0.56 7.74 -17.63
CA ALA A 238 0.14 8.15 -18.85
C ALA A 238 0.57 9.63 -18.85
N ASN A 239 -0.09 10.45 -18.00
CA ASN A 239 0.15 11.88 -17.94
C ASN A 239 0.81 12.24 -16.61
N PRO A 240 2.01 12.83 -16.62
CA PRO A 240 2.68 13.24 -15.39
C PRO A 240 2.04 14.50 -14.77
N VAL A 241 2.12 14.58 -13.44
CA VAL A 241 1.81 15.78 -12.67
C VAL A 241 3.07 16.67 -12.57
N GLU A 242 2.90 17.99 -12.48
CA GLU A 242 4.02 18.91 -12.32
C GLU A 242 4.32 19.20 -10.85
N VAL A 243 5.62 19.28 -10.54
CA VAL A 243 6.17 19.77 -9.28
C VAL A 243 7.34 20.69 -9.59
N SER A 244 7.67 21.63 -8.71
CA SER A 244 8.79 22.54 -8.96
C SER A 244 10.15 21.85 -8.77
N ALA A 245 11.20 22.42 -9.36
CA ALA A 245 12.57 21.97 -9.16
C ALA A 245 12.97 22.00 -7.68
N GLU A 246 12.50 23.01 -6.93
CA GLU A 246 12.73 23.14 -5.50
C GLU A 246 12.05 22.02 -4.70
N GLN A 247 10.83 21.64 -5.09
CA GLN A 247 10.11 20.52 -4.47
C GLN A 247 10.81 19.17 -4.71
N ILE A 248 11.29 18.94 -5.94
CA ILE A 248 12.09 17.74 -6.26
C ILE A 248 13.37 17.73 -5.42
N ALA A 249 14.06 18.86 -5.33
CA ALA A 249 15.28 18.97 -4.54
C ALA A 249 15.01 18.73 -3.04
N ALA A 250 13.93 19.28 -2.50
CA ALA A 250 13.55 19.11 -1.11
C ALA A 250 13.20 17.64 -0.78
N PHE A 251 12.47 16.95 -1.67
CA PHE A 251 12.21 15.51 -1.49
C PHE A 251 13.51 14.68 -1.53
N ASN A 252 14.44 15.03 -2.43
CA ASN A 252 15.74 14.36 -2.56
C ASN A 252 16.68 14.56 -1.36
N GLU A 253 16.38 15.49 -0.43
CA GLU A 253 17.08 15.59 0.85
C GLU A 253 16.72 14.43 1.79
N TYR A 254 15.53 13.85 1.65
CA TYR A 254 15.08 12.68 2.39
C TYR A 254 15.45 11.39 1.67
N TYR A 255 15.02 11.23 0.42
CA TYR A 255 15.23 10.04 -0.39
C TYR A 255 15.73 10.36 -1.78
N GLN A 256 16.86 9.72 -2.12
CA GLN A 256 17.41 9.68 -3.47
C GLN A 256 17.92 8.27 -3.74
N GLY A 257 17.39 7.61 -4.79
CA GLY A 257 17.78 6.26 -5.15
C GLY A 257 17.01 5.19 -4.33
N ASN A 258 15.77 5.49 -3.90
CA ASN A 258 14.87 4.52 -3.26
C ASN A 258 13.93 3.84 -4.27
N ASN A 259 14.41 3.61 -5.48
CA ASN A 259 13.68 2.95 -6.56
C ASN A 259 14.27 1.56 -6.84
N ARG A 260 13.43 0.59 -7.08
CA ARG A 260 13.85 -0.73 -7.58
C ARG A 260 14.25 -0.60 -9.05
N GLU A 261 15.26 -1.37 -9.46
CA GLU A 261 15.66 -1.49 -10.85
C GLU A 261 14.53 -2.06 -11.72
N VAL A 262 14.46 -1.60 -12.99
CA VAL A 262 13.49 -2.07 -13.97
C VAL A 262 13.64 -3.56 -14.23
N GLN A 263 12.53 -4.29 -14.15
CA GLN A 263 12.45 -5.73 -14.36
C GLN A 263 12.01 -6.07 -15.79
N PRO A 264 12.39 -7.25 -16.31
CA PRO A 264 11.96 -7.68 -17.63
C PRO A 264 10.42 -7.76 -17.74
N LEU A 265 9.86 -7.26 -18.83
CA LEU A 265 8.43 -7.43 -19.12
C LEU A 265 8.07 -8.92 -19.31
N GLY A 266 8.98 -9.72 -19.85
CA GLY A 266 8.73 -11.13 -20.16
C GLY A 266 7.64 -11.29 -21.22
N GLU A 267 6.77 -12.28 -21.03
CA GLU A 267 5.65 -12.56 -21.94
C GLU A 267 4.38 -11.74 -21.62
N ARG A 268 4.46 -10.77 -20.70
CA ARG A 268 3.31 -9.94 -20.31
C ARG A 268 2.99 -8.90 -21.39
N SER A 269 1.70 -8.61 -21.58
CA SER A 269 1.25 -7.45 -22.36
C SER A 269 1.04 -6.25 -21.46
N VAL A 270 1.30 -5.07 -22.00
CA VAL A 270 0.88 -3.79 -21.43
C VAL A 270 -0.34 -3.31 -22.19
N LEU A 271 -1.44 -3.07 -21.47
CA LEU A 271 -2.65 -2.51 -22.02
C LEU A 271 -2.67 -0.99 -21.81
N LYS A 272 -3.30 -0.25 -22.73
CA LYS A 272 -3.48 1.20 -22.60
C LYS A 272 -4.96 1.54 -22.56
N TYR A 273 -5.40 2.23 -21.53
CA TYR A 273 -6.70 2.89 -21.44
C TYR A 273 -6.54 4.37 -21.81
N GLU A 274 -7.43 4.87 -22.66
CA GLU A 274 -7.52 6.30 -23.01
C GLU A 274 -8.87 6.85 -22.51
N GLU A 275 -8.79 7.86 -21.61
CA GLU A 275 -9.96 8.57 -21.10
C GLU A 275 -10.52 9.55 -22.13
#